data_212441c20e935d2c1a221d1ed81748eb
#
_entry.id   212441c20e935d2c1a221d1ed81748eb
#
_cell.length_a   1.000
_cell.length_b   1.000
_cell.length_c   1.000
_cell.angle_alpha   90.00
_cell.angle_beta   90.00
_cell.angle_gamma   90.00
#
_symmetry.space_group_name_H-M   'P 1'
#
loop_
_entity.id
_entity.type
_entity.pdbx_description
1 polymer ?
#
loop_
_entity_poly.entity_id
_entity_poly.type
_entity_poly.pdbx_seq_one_letter_code
_entity_poly.pdbx_strand_id
1 'polypeptide(L)'
;MEDILNVYQLDYSVQNPLVCMDETSKQLTKETRVPIPANTDHVEYYNSEYERNGTANIFMFFNPIEGKRRVDITDNRTAKDWAQQIKQLVDVDYPEAKKSTLVMDNLNTHVGHLCTRHSTPKKQDEFWINSISIIRRNMGVG
;
A
#
# COMPACT_ATOMS: atom_id res chain seq x y z
N MET A 1 9.89 -18.67 -1.76
CA MET A 1 10.89 -17.75 -1.13
C MET A 1 12.04 -17.42 -2.08
N GLU A 2 12.49 -18.38 -2.88
CA GLU A 2 13.59 -18.19 -3.85
C GLU A 2 13.33 -17.08 -4.86
N ASP A 3 12.11 -16.96 -5.39
CA ASP A 3 11.77 -15.92 -6.37
C ASP A 3 11.95 -14.50 -5.84
N ILE A 4 11.68 -14.28 -4.55
CA ILE A 4 11.86 -12.97 -3.90
C ILE A 4 13.34 -12.65 -3.74
N LEU A 5 14.14 -13.63 -3.35
CA LEU A 5 15.59 -13.46 -3.22
C LEU A 5 16.25 -13.15 -4.57
N ASN A 6 15.80 -13.82 -5.63
CA ASN A 6 16.26 -13.57 -6.98
C ASN A 6 15.94 -12.14 -7.44
N VAL A 7 14.80 -11.61 -7.04
CA VAL A 7 14.41 -10.22 -7.36
C VAL A 7 15.30 -9.20 -6.69
N TYR A 8 15.70 -9.44 -5.45
CA TYR A 8 16.64 -8.54 -4.75
C TYR A 8 18.07 -8.62 -5.29
N GLN A 9 18.39 -9.63 -6.08
CA GLN A 9 19.69 -9.77 -6.74
C GLN A 9 19.72 -9.15 -8.15
N LEU A 10 18.58 -8.68 -8.66
CA LEU A 10 18.53 -7.99 -9.95
C LEU A 10 19.28 -6.65 -9.87
N ASP A 11 20.02 -6.34 -10.92
CA ASP A 11 20.67 -5.04 -11.04
C ASP A 11 19.65 -3.91 -11.00
N TYR A 12 19.93 -2.90 -10.19
CA TYR A 12 19.08 -1.72 -10.11
C TYR A 12 19.04 -0.98 -11.44
N SER A 13 17.85 -0.62 -11.85
CA SER A 13 17.63 0.24 -13.01
C SER A 13 16.48 1.20 -12.75
N VAL A 14 16.68 2.48 -13.02
CA VAL A 14 15.64 3.50 -12.96
C VAL A 14 14.43 3.17 -13.85
N GLN A 15 14.69 2.47 -14.96
CA GLN A 15 13.64 2.04 -15.88
C GLN A 15 12.88 0.80 -15.41
N ASN A 16 13.41 0.07 -14.43
CA ASN A 16 12.81 -1.14 -13.86
C ASN A 16 12.84 -1.10 -12.33
N PRO A 17 12.16 -0.14 -11.69
CA PRO A 17 12.17 -0.01 -10.24
C PRO A 17 11.57 -1.23 -9.54
N LEU A 18 12.15 -1.56 -8.40
CA LEU A 18 11.65 -2.56 -7.46
C LEU A 18 10.87 -1.87 -6.36
N VAL A 19 9.61 -2.22 -6.18
CA VAL A 19 8.74 -1.64 -5.15
C VAL A 19 8.12 -2.74 -4.31
N CYS A 20 8.26 -2.62 -3.01
CA CYS A 20 7.54 -3.46 -2.05
C CYS A 20 6.25 -2.74 -1.65
N MET A 21 5.15 -3.47 -1.61
CA MET A 21 3.85 -2.95 -1.21
C MET A 21 3.29 -3.80 -0.07
N ASP A 22 2.72 -3.11 0.91
CA ASP A 22 1.97 -3.73 2.01
C ASP A 22 0.73 -2.89 2.35
N GLU A 23 -0.29 -3.54 2.93
CA GLU A 23 -1.50 -2.87 3.36
C GLU A 23 -1.93 -3.29 4.76
N THR A 24 -2.39 -2.34 5.54
CA THR A 24 -2.89 -2.61 6.89
C THR A 24 -4.11 -1.74 7.20
N SER A 25 -5.05 -2.31 7.95
CA SER A 25 -6.21 -1.58 8.45
C SER A 25 -6.00 -1.19 9.92
N LYS A 26 -6.32 0.05 10.25
CA LYS A 26 -6.25 0.57 11.62
C LYS A 26 -7.62 1.06 12.05
N GLN A 27 -8.05 0.60 13.22
CA GLN A 27 -9.25 1.12 13.84
C GLN A 27 -8.99 2.53 14.37
N LEU A 28 -9.85 3.46 13.98
CA LEU A 28 -9.86 4.80 14.52
C LEU A 28 -10.63 4.83 15.84
N THR A 29 -10.10 5.58 16.78
CA THR A 29 -10.71 5.77 18.10
C THR A 29 -11.03 7.25 18.31
N LYS A 30 -12.10 7.51 19.02
CA LYS A 30 -12.49 8.83 19.47
C LYS A 30 -12.51 8.85 21.00
N GLU A 31 -11.92 9.85 21.59
CA GLU A 31 -11.98 10.05 23.04
C GLU A 31 -13.41 10.36 23.48
N THR A 32 -13.84 9.76 24.59
CA THR A 32 -15.16 9.98 25.18
C THR A 32 -15.19 11.16 26.12
N ARG A 33 -14.03 11.56 26.65
CA ARG A 33 -13.89 12.69 27.58
C ARG A 33 -12.67 13.53 27.21
N VAL A 34 -12.76 14.81 27.51
CA VAL A 34 -11.63 15.73 27.32
C VAL A 34 -10.53 15.41 28.37
N PRO A 35 -9.27 15.21 27.93
CA PRO A 35 -8.16 15.04 28.85
C PRO A 35 -8.00 16.21 29.79
N ILE A 36 -7.55 15.94 31.02
CA ILE A 36 -7.20 16.96 31.98
C ILE A 36 -5.70 17.26 31.79
N PRO A 37 -5.32 18.46 31.33
CA PRO A 37 -3.92 18.79 31.10
C PRO A 37 -3.10 18.78 32.39
N ALA A 38 -1.81 18.46 32.26
CA ALA A 38 -0.87 18.53 33.38
C ALA A 38 -0.77 19.96 33.94
N ASN A 39 -0.60 20.09 35.24
CA ASN A 39 -0.28 21.34 35.94
C ASN A 39 0.80 21.08 37.02
N THR A 40 1.05 22.07 37.89
CA THR A 40 2.05 21.95 38.96
C THR A 40 1.73 20.87 40.00
N ASP A 41 0.46 20.49 40.13
CA ASP A 41 -0.01 19.62 41.21
C ASP A 41 -0.31 18.19 40.75
N HIS A 42 -0.48 17.98 39.44
CA HIS A 42 -0.74 16.64 38.87
C HIS A 42 -0.24 16.49 37.44
N VAL A 43 0.07 15.26 37.05
CA VAL A 43 0.36 14.86 35.66
C VAL A 43 -0.92 14.91 34.80
N GLU A 44 -0.76 14.86 33.51
CA GLU A 44 -1.87 14.75 32.57
C GLU A 44 -2.70 13.49 32.86
N TYR A 45 -4.03 13.67 32.94
CA TYR A 45 -4.98 12.56 33.03
C TYR A 45 -5.78 12.43 31.74
N TYR A 46 -5.70 11.27 31.13
CA TYR A 46 -6.55 10.91 29.98
C TYR A 46 -7.38 9.67 30.31
N ASN A 47 -8.54 9.60 29.71
CA ASN A 47 -9.45 8.48 29.90
C ASN A 47 -8.97 7.27 29.04
N SER A 48 -9.03 6.07 29.63
CA SER A 48 -8.77 4.82 28.89
C SER A 48 -9.96 4.33 28.05
N GLU A 49 -11.15 4.93 28.27
CA GLU A 49 -12.34 4.63 27.48
C GLU A 49 -12.31 5.36 26.15
N TYR A 50 -12.64 4.66 25.07
CA TYR A 50 -12.72 5.21 23.74
C TYR A 50 -13.93 4.66 22.99
N GLU A 51 -14.46 5.43 22.05
CA GLU A 51 -15.45 4.99 21.09
C GLU A 51 -14.77 4.59 19.76
N ARG A 52 -15.32 3.59 19.08
CA ARG A 52 -14.86 3.23 17.73
C ARG A 52 -15.34 4.29 16.75
N ASN A 53 -14.40 4.88 16.00
CA ASN A 53 -14.68 5.95 15.05
C ASN A 53 -14.32 5.55 13.61
N GLY A 54 -14.69 4.34 13.22
CA GLY A 54 -14.42 3.82 11.89
C GLY A 54 -13.10 3.09 11.76
N THR A 55 -12.68 2.85 10.53
CA THR A 55 -11.43 2.18 10.16
C THR A 55 -10.77 2.94 9.04
N ALA A 56 -9.47 3.16 9.13
CA ALA A 56 -8.65 3.67 8.04
C ALA A 56 -7.76 2.55 7.50
N ASN A 57 -7.58 2.52 6.19
CA ASN A 57 -6.71 1.56 5.51
C ASN A 57 -5.49 2.29 4.99
N ILE A 58 -4.32 1.73 5.26
CA ILE A 58 -3.03 2.32 4.93
C ILE A 58 -2.40 1.45 3.86
N PHE A 59 -2.08 2.06 2.71
CA PHE A 59 -1.27 1.47 1.65
C PHE A 59 0.12 2.05 1.73
N MET A 60 1.14 1.20 1.83
CA MET A 60 2.53 1.61 1.88
C MET A 60 3.30 1.02 0.70
N PHE A 61 4.02 1.88 0.00
CA PHE A 61 4.93 1.54 -1.08
C PHE A 61 6.35 1.93 -0.68
N PHE A 62 7.29 1.04 -0.90
CA PHE A 62 8.68 1.25 -0.53
C PHE A 62 9.62 0.70 -1.60
N ASN A 63 10.50 1.55 -2.11
CA ASN A 63 11.62 1.13 -2.94
C ASN A 63 12.85 0.93 -2.05
N PRO A 64 13.28 -0.31 -1.81
CA PRO A 64 14.38 -0.60 -0.87
C PRO A 64 15.74 -0.11 -1.37
N ILE A 65 15.89 0.09 -2.67
CA ILE A 65 17.16 0.49 -3.28
C ILE A 65 17.33 2.00 -3.22
N GLU A 66 16.29 2.76 -3.56
CA GLU A 66 16.29 4.23 -3.51
C GLU A 66 15.98 4.78 -2.11
N GLY A 67 15.41 3.97 -1.22
CA GLY A 67 14.87 4.43 0.05
C GLY A 67 13.60 5.29 -0.08
N LYS A 68 13.03 5.36 -1.27
CA LYS A 68 11.81 6.13 -1.57
C LYS A 68 10.58 5.41 -1.02
N ARG A 69 9.70 6.16 -0.37
CA ARG A 69 8.47 5.61 0.20
C ARG A 69 7.28 6.55 -0.06
N ARG A 70 6.11 5.94 -0.23
CA ARG A 70 4.82 6.61 -0.30
C ARG A 70 3.85 5.89 0.62
N VAL A 71 3.00 6.65 1.30
CA VAL A 71 1.93 6.12 2.15
C VAL A 71 0.64 6.84 1.75
N ASP A 72 -0.40 6.08 1.51
CA ASP A 72 -1.75 6.58 1.25
C ASP A 72 -2.74 5.99 2.24
N ILE A 73 -3.74 6.78 2.61
CA ILE A 73 -4.80 6.39 3.53
C ILE A 73 -6.13 6.43 2.77
N THR A 74 -6.89 5.35 2.88
CA THR A 74 -8.21 5.21 2.25
C THR A 74 -9.26 4.76 3.25
N ASP A 75 -10.51 5.12 3.02
CA ASP A 75 -11.63 4.66 3.85
C ASP A 75 -11.92 3.17 3.65
N ASN A 76 -11.68 2.67 2.46
CA ASN A 76 -11.93 1.29 2.09
C ASN A 76 -10.68 0.61 1.54
N ARG A 77 -10.68 -0.73 1.62
CA ARG A 77 -9.65 -1.60 1.06
C ARG A 77 -10.26 -2.51 0.02
N THR A 78 -10.74 -1.90 -1.06
CA THR A 78 -11.34 -2.64 -2.17
C THR A 78 -10.31 -2.84 -3.29
N ALA A 79 -10.62 -3.77 -4.21
CA ALA A 79 -9.81 -3.95 -5.42
C ALA A 79 -9.76 -2.67 -6.30
N LYS A 80 -10.76 -1.81 -6.17
CA LYS A 80 -10.81 -0.50 -6.83
C LYS A 80 -9.77 0.47 -6.23
N ASP A 81 -9.69 0.52 -4.90
CA ASP A 81 -8.71 1.34 -4.18
C ASP A 81 -7.30 0.87 -4.52
N TRP A 82 -7.09 -0.45 -4.49
CA TRP A 82 -5.82 -1.05 -4.90
C TRP A 82 -5.45 -0.67 -6.35
N ALA A 83 -6.36 -0.82 -7.31
CA ALA A 83 -6.10 -0.46 -8.71
C ALA A 83 -5.73 1.01 -8.87
N GLN A 84 -6.37 1.91 -8.11
CA GLN A 84 -6.04 3.33 -8.11
C GLN A 84 -4.64 3.60 -7.54
N GLN A 85 -4.24 2.90 -6.48
CA GLN A 85 -2.91 2.98 -5.92
C GLN A 85 -1.84 2.51 -6.91
N ILE A 86 -2.10 1.43 -7.64
CA ILE A 86 -1.19 0.93 -8.69
C ILE A 86 -1.09 1.91 -9.85
N LYS A 87 -2.22 2.48 -10.26
CA LYS A 87 -2.20 3.53 -11.30
C LYS A 87 -1.33 4.72 -10.89
N GLN A 88 -1.48 5.18 -9.66
CA GLN A 88 -0.67 6.29 -9.13
C GLN A 88 0.83 5.91 -9.07
N LEU A 89 1.15 4.67 -8.70
CA LEU A 89 2.52 4.18 -8.71
C LEU A 89 3.17 4.31 -10.09
N VAL A 90 2.45 3.95 -11.15
CA VAL A 90 2.97 3.97 -12.52
C VAL A 90 2.98 5.38 -13.09
N ASP A 91 1.88 6.13 -12.92
CA ASP A 91 1.71 7.42 -13.60
C ASP A 91 2.45 8.57 -12.90
N VAL A 92 2.62 8.49 -11.57
CA VAL A 92 3.15 9.59 -10.75
C VAL A 92 4.50 9.25 -10.15
N ASP A 93 4.63 8.08 -9.50
CA ASP A 93 5.87 7.75 -8.80
C ASP A 93 7.00 7.34 -9.75
N TYR A 94 6.63 6.62 -10.83
CA TYR A 94 7.60 6.07 -11.82
C TYR A 94 7.12 6.26 -13.28
N PRO A 95 6.89 7.49 -13.74
CA PRO A 95 6.33 7.77 -15.07
C PRO A 95 7.25 7.36 -16.22
N GLU A 96 8.55 7.27 -15.98
CA GLU A 96 9.55 6.90 -16.98
C GLU A 96 9.92 5.41 -16.96
N ALA A 97 9.35 4.65 -16.01
CA ALA A 97 9.63 3.24 -15.89
C ALA A 97 9.00 2.46 -17.04
N LYS A 98 9.80 1.62 -17.69
CA LYS A 98 9.29 0.68 -18.71
C LYS A 98 8.54 -0.48 -18.08
N LYS A 99 9.00 -0.92 -16.89
CA LYS A 99 8.46 -2.04 -16.17
C LYS A 99 8.76 -1.90 -14.67
N SER A 100 7.75 -1.90 -13.84
CA SER A 100 7.91 -1.90 -12.39
C SER A 100 7.71 -3.31 -11.82
N THR A 101 8.62 -3.75 -10.98
CA THR A 101 8.48 -5.03 -10.27
C THR A 101 7.86 -4.76 -8.90
N LEU A 102 6.65 -5.28 -8.66
CA LEU A 102 5.92 -5.12 -7.43
C LEU A 102 5.99 -6.39 -6.60
N VAL A 103 6.56 -6.31 -5.42
CA VAL A 103 6.57 -7.39 -4.42
C VAL A 103 5.48 -7.11 -3.38
N MET A 104 4.56 -8.05 -3.19
CA MET A 104 3.44 -7.92 -2.28
C MET A 104 3.03 -9.26 -1.70
N ASP A 105 2.24 -9.24 -0.64
CA ASP A 105 1.63 -10.46 -0.13
C ASP A 105 0.47 -10.97 -1.02
N ASN A 106 -0.04 -12.17 -0.74
CA ASN A 106 -1.07 -12.81 -1.56
C ASN A 106 -2.48 -12.56 -0.98
N LEU A 107 -2.85 -11.30 -0.73
CA LEU A 107 -4.21 -10.96 -0.31
C LEU A 107 -5.23 -11.08 -1.45
N ASN A 108 -6.44 -11.51 -1.11
CA ASN A 108 -7.53 -11.73 -2.09
C ASN A 108 -8.02 -10.46 -2.79
N THR A 109 -7.67 -9.28 -2.28
CA THR A 109 -7.98 -7.98 -2.87
C THR A 109 -7.15 -7.67 -4.12
N HIS A 110 -6.04 -8.38 -4.31
CA HIS A 110 -5.07 -8.14 -5.38
C HIS A 110 -5.33 -9.02 -6.62
N VAL A 111 -6.54 -8.98 -7.13
CA VAL A 111 -6.88 -9.77 -8.32
C VAL A 111 -6.61 -8.93 -9.57
N GLY A 112 -5.48 -9.19 -10.23
CA GLY A 112 -5.03 -8.42 -11.39
C GLY A 112 -6.04 -8.27 -12.53
N HIS A 113 -7.02 -9.19 -12.67
CA HIS A 113 -8.07 -9.08 -13.68
C HIS A 113 -9.16 -8.05 -13.32
N LEU A 114 -9.19 -7.50 -12.11
CA LEU A 114 -10.13 -6.45 -11.72
C LEU A 114 -9.73 -5.07 -12.26
N CYS A 115 -8.48 -4.87 -12.60
CA CYS A 115 -8.05 -3.68 -13.33
C CYS A 115 -8.75 -3.55 -14.70
N THR A 116 -9.19 -4.68 -15.27
CA THR A 116 -9.86 -4.72 -16.59
C THR A 116 -11.38 -4.64 -16.52
N ARG A 117 -12.01 -4.90 -15.35
CA ARG A 117 -13.48 -5.00 -15.25
C ARG A 117 -14.23 -3.70 -14.99
N HIS A 118 -13.55 -2.66 -14.49
CA HIS A 118 -14.21 -1.42 -14.06
C HIS A 118 -13.90 -0.18 -14.89
N SER A 119 -12.99 -0.28 -15.83
CA SER A 119 -12.82 0.74 -16.87
C SER A 119 -13.19 0.12 -18.21
N THR A 120 -14.05 0.76 -18.99
CA THR A 120 -14.09 0.52 -20.43
C THR A 120 -12.66 0.70 -20.92
N PRO A 121 -12.05 -0.30 -21.59
CA PRO A 121 -10.64 -0.25 -21.92
C PRO A 121 -10.38 0.92 -22.88
N LYS A 122 -9.94 2.02 -22.36
CA LYS A 122 -9.19 2.99 -23.16
C LYS A 122 -7.82 2.36 -23.34
N LYS A 123 -7.25 2.45 -24.56
CA LYS A 123 -5.91 1.91 -24.92
C LYS A 123 -4.79 2.24 -23.90
N GLN A 124 -5.02 3.19 -22.99
CA GLN A 124 -4.13 3.56 -21.89
C GLN A 124 -4.12 2.54 -20.74
N ASP A 125 -5.25 1.86 -20.47
CA ASP A 125 -5.37 0.94 -19.33
C ASP A 125 -4.65 -0.40 -19.57
N GLU A 126 -4.48 -0.82 -20.83
CA GLU A 126 -3.69 -2.00 -21.20
C GLU A 126 -2.18 -1.76 -21.05
N PHE A 127 -1.74 -0.52 -21.22
CA PHE A 127 -0.31 -0.19 -21.21
C PHE A 127 0.33 -0.40 -19.83
N TRP A 128 -0.30 0.06 -18.76
CA TRP A 128 0.34 -0.04 -17.45
C TRP A 128 0.14 -1.39 -16.76
N ILE A 129 -0.87 -2.20 -17.13
CA ILE A 129 -0.97 -3.60 -16.72
C ILE A 129 0.23 -4.40 -17.24
N ASN A 130 0.66 -4.17 -18.47
CA ASN A 130 1.84 -4.80 -19.04
C ASN A 130 3.17 -4.24 -18.47
N SER A 131 3.12 -3.09 -17.83
CA SER A 131 4.28 -2.44 -17.22
C SER A 131 4.56 -2.90 -15.78
N ILE A 132 3.75 -3.79 -15.21
CA ILE A 132 3.92 -4.28 -13.84
C ILE A 132 4.15 -5.78 -13.83
N SER A 133 5.23 -6.21 -13.19
CA SER A 133 5.46 -7.60 -12.79
C SER A 133 5.14 -7.76 -11.32
N ILE A 134 4.11 -8.56 -11.00
CA ILE A 134 3.71 -8.80 -9.62
C ILE A 134 4.35 -10.09 -9.13
N ILE A 135 5.11 -10.00 -8.05
CA ILE A 135 5.68 -11.14 -7.34
C ILE A 135 4.96 -11.28 -6.02
N ARG A 136 4.25 -12.38 -5.85
CA ARG A 136 3.47 -12.67 -4.65
C ARG A 136 4.28 -13.45 -3.65
N ARG A 137 4.30 -13.00 -2.41
CA ARG A 137 4.87 -13.73 -1.30
C ARG A 137 3.86 -14.77 -0.83
N ASN A 138 4.12 -16.05 -1.09
CA ASN A 138 3.39 -17.13 -0.43
C ASN A 138 3.82 -17.17 1.03
N MET A 139 2.96 -16.70 1.92
CA MET A 139 3.06 -16.99 3.34
C MET A 139 2.63 -18.44 3.50
N GLY A 140 3.62 -19.34 3.61
CA GLY A 140 3.35 -20.72 3.98
C GLY A 140 2.58 -20.72 5.30
N VAL A 141 1.41 -21.37 5.30
CA VAL A 141 0.68 -21.67 6.52
C VAL A 141 1.55 -22.64 7.29
N GLY A 142 2.20 -22.16 8.35
CA GLY A 142 2.84 -22.97 9.35
C GLY A 142 1.81 -23.49 10.33
#